data_5d144099e07fe873aee716acf63c6a5e
#
_entry.id   5d144099e07fe873aee716acf63c6a5e
#
_cell.length_a   1.000
_cell.length_b   1.000
_cell.length_c   1.000
_cell.angle_alpha   90.00
_cell.angle_beta   90.00
_cell.angle_gamma   90.00
#
_symmetry.space_group_name_H-M   'P 1'
#
loop_
_entity.id
_entity.type
_entity.pdbx_description
1 polymer ?
#
loop_
_entity_poly.entity_id
_entity_poly.type
_entity_poly.pdbx_seq_one_letter_code
_entity_poly.pdbx_strand_id
1 'polypeptide(L)'
;MKYRALVTTEENNKFVNSIRENDLDFLPNNNTLIKVKYSSLNYKDALSASGNKGVTRKYPHTPGIDAAGIIEETSSKKLKKGDEVIVTGYDMGMNTSGGFGEFIKVPEEWVIKKPDNFSLSESMAFGTAGLTAGLCLRKLLQHGLKPTDGKVFVTGVTGGVGIISLMLFNKLGFEVTAVTGKMNEKDLLIDLGAAEVIDRDELDVDLMSPLQKPIYSGGIDAVGGKILSNLICSTSQRAAIACCGMVGGLSLDTSIFPFILRGLSLFGIDSAESLLKVKDEVWNNFSSDWKLEKIDRNIKDISLDELPIEIDKILEGNQIGRVRVVYD
;
A
#
# COMPACT_ATOMS: atom_id res chain seq x y z
N MET A 1 31.89 1.36 -6.75
CA MET A 1 30.90 0.57 -7.55
C MET A 1 29.80 1.50 -7.95
N LYS A 2 29.45 1.52 -9.25
CA LYS A 2 28.35 2.35 -9.78
C LYS A 2 27.06 1.56 -9.85
N TYR A 3 25.93 2.27 -9.75
CA TYR A 3 24.59 1.70 -9.83
C TYR A 3 23.60 2.71 -10.43
N ARG A 4 22.56 2.21 -11.08
CA ARG A 4 21.51 3.03 -11.69
C ARG A 4 20.38 3.28 -10.69
N ALA A 5 19.85 4.51 -10.70
CA ALA A 5 18.71 4.89 -9.88
C ALA A 5 17.90 6.00 -10.56
N LEU A 6 16.59 6.04 -10.28
CA LEU A 6 15.77 7.21 -10.55
C LEU A 6 16.12 8.28 -9.51
N VAL A 7 16.57 9.44 -9.96
CA VAL A 7 16.90 10.57 -9.09
C VAL A 7 16.00 11.75 -9.44
N THR A 8 15.28 12.22 -8.44
CA THR A 8 14.51 13.46 -8.50
C THR A 8 15.40 14.62 -8.07
N THR A 9 15.50 15.65 -8.92
CA THR A 9 16.22 16.89 -8.64
C THR A 9 15.27 18.08 -8.61
N GLU A 10 15.60 19.10 -7.84
CA GLU A 10 14.90 20.38 -7.83
C GLU A 10 15.69 21.39 -8.66
N GLU A 11 15.14 21.82 -9.80
CA GLU A 11 15.77 22.74 -10.76
C GLU A 11 14.79 23.87 -11.08
N ASN A 12 15.15 25.11 -10.74
CA ASN A 12 14.31 26.28 -10.98
C ASN A 12 12.86 26.14 -10.45
N ASN A 13 12.69 25.62 -9.24
CA ASN A 13 11.40 25.32 -8.60
C ASN A 13 10.56 24.25 -9.35
N LYS A 14 11.17 23.46 -10.22
CA LYS A 14 10.56 22.29 -10.85
C LYS A 14 11.27 21.01 -10.40
N PHE A 15 10.54 19.93 -10.36
CA PHE A 15 11.10 18.62 -10.03
C PHE A 15 11.25 17.82 -11.31
N VAL A 16 12.45 17.27 -11.50
CA VAL A 16 12.83 16.51 -12.70
C VAL A 16 13.28 15.12 -12.28
N ASN A 17 12.66 14.12 -12.88
CA ASN A 17 13.00 12.72 -12.68
C ASN A 17 13.92 12.24 -13.80
N SER A 18 15.06 11.68 -13.47
CA SER A 18 16.03 11.15 -14.45
C SER A 18 16.71 9.89 -13.91
N ILE A 19 16.95 8.92 -14.81
CA ILE A 19 17.78 7.77 -14.46
C ILE A 19 19.24 8.19 -14.52
N ARG A 20 19.96 8.00 -13.41
CA ARG A 20 21.37 8.37 -13.26
C ARG A 20 22.21 7.20 -12.80
N GLU A 21 23.46 7.21 -13.19
CA GLU A 21 24.49 6.34 -12.65
C GLU A 21 25.16 7.05 -11.47
N ASN A 22 25.10 6.45 -10.30
CA ASN A 22 25.61 6.99 -9.04
C ASN A 22 26.69 6.08 -8.47
N ASP A 23 27.60 6.61 -7.67
CA ASP A 23 28.48 5.83 -6.81
C ASP A 23 27.75 5.40 -5.52
N LEU A 24 28.16 4.30 -4.90
CA LEU A 24 27.56 3.81 -3.65
C LEU A 24 27.63 4.84 -2.51
N ASP A 25 28.57 5.80 -2.58
CA ASP A 25 28.68 6.89 -1.62
C ASP A 25 27.49 7.88 -1.65
N PHE A 26 26.66 7.81 -2.70
CA PHE A 26 25.37 8.52 -2.76
C PHE A 26 24.33 7.94 -1.80
N LEU A 27 24.49 6.69 -1.40
CA LEU A 27 23.61 6.02 -0.43
C LEU A 27 23.90 6.53 1.00
N PRO A 28 22.89 6.55 1.88
CA PRO A 28 23.04 6.97 3.27
C PRO A 28 24.03 6.06 4.03
N ASN A 29 24.64 6.59 5.10
CA ASN A 29 25.54 5.81 5.93
C ASN A 29 24.78 4.94 6.94
N ASN A 30 24.16 3.86 6.45
CA ASN A 30 23.47 2.84 7.24
C ASN A 30 24.27 1.52 7.25
N ASN A 31 23.78 0.53 7.99
CA ASN A 31 24.54 -0.68 8.30
C ASN A 31 24.21 -1.90 7.40
N THR A 32 23.22 -1.81 6.52
CA THR A 32 22.83 -2.93 5.65
C THR A 32 22.68 -2.48 4.21
N LEU A 33 23.55 -2.95 3.32
CA LEU A 33 23.52 -2.74 1.88
C LEU A 33 22.78 -3.91 1.22
N ILE A 34 21.77 -3.59 0.41
CA ILE A 34 20.91 -4.56 -0.28
C ILE A 34 20.98 -4.30 -1.78
N LYS A 35 21.29 -5.33 -2.57
CA LYS A 35 21.08 -5.34 -4.03
C LYS A 35 19.59 -5.58 -4.28
N VAL A 36 18.92 -4.58 -4.79
CA VAL A 36 17.48 -4.62 -5.09
C VAL A 36 17.25 -5.51 -6.31
N LYS A 37 16.28 -6.40 -6.23
CA LYS A 37 15.81 -7.24 -7.34
C LYS A 37 14.42 -6.82 -7.82
N TYR A 38 13.61 -6.34 -6.91
CA TYR A 38 12.27 -5.83 -7.19
C TYR A 38 11.96 -4.64 -6.29
N SER A 39 11.22 -3.69 -6.83
CA SER A 39 10.55 -2.61 -6.09
C SER A 39 9.09 -2.52 -6.53
N SER A 40 8.31 -1.67 -5.91
CA SER A 40 6.92 -1.45 -6.34
C SER A 40 6.53 0.02 -6.25
N LEU A 41 5.73 0.50 -7.20
CA LEU A 41 5.27 1.88 -7.25
C LEU A 41 4.06 2.08 -6.35
N ASN A 42 4.12 3.10 -5.50
CA ASN A 42 3.05 3.56 -4.63
C ASN A 42 2.76 5.05 -4.85
N TYR A 43 1.58 5.51 -4.49
CA TYR A 43 1.20 6.93 -4.59
C TYR A 43 2.16 7.86 -3.83
N LYS A 44 2.68 7.40 -2.69
CA LYS A 44 3.68 8.15 -1.89
C LYS A 44 4.99 8.36 -2.65
N ASP A 45 5.42 7.39 -3.45
CA ASP A 45 6.62 7.51 -4.28
C ASP A 45 6.45 8.59 -5.36
N ALA A 46 5.27 8.62 -5.98
CA ALA A 46 4.94 9.63 -6.97
C ALA A 46 4.85 11.04 -6.35
N LEU A 47 4.33 11.16 -5.13
CA LEU A 47 4.37 12.43 -4.39
C LEU A 47 5.82 12.86 -4.07
N SER A 48 6.70 11.92 -3.69
CA SER A 48 8.14 12.19 -3.52
C SER A 48 8.77 12.67 -4.82
N ALA A 49 8.53 11.95 -5.93
CA ALA A 49 9.05 12.27 -7.26
C ALA A 49 8.50 13.57 -7.86
N SER A 50 7.35 14.06 -7.39
CA SER A 50 6.74 15.33 -7.81
C SER A 50 7.09 16.53 -6.90
N GLY A 51 7.94 16.33 -5.89
CA GLY A 51 8.39 17.41 -5.02
C GLY A 51 7.48 17.75 -3.84
N ASN A 52 6.59 16.85 -3.44
CA ASN A 52 5.75 17.05 -2.27
C ASN A 52 6.59 17.11 -0.99
N LYS A 53 6.74 18.29 -0.41
CA LYS A 53 7.57 18.52 0.78
C LYS A 53 7.01 17.88 2.06
N GLY A 54 5.75 17.44 2.05
CA GLY A 54 5.17 16.61 3.10
C GLY A 54 5.67 15.16 3.09
N VAL A 55 6.27 14.72 1.96
CA VAL A 55 6.86 13.40 1.79
C VAL A 55 8.38 13.48 1.79
N THR A 56 8.98 14.25 0.89
CA THR A 56 10.45 14.40 0.77
C THR A 56 10.87 15.84 0.94
N ARG A 57 11.75 16.10 1.88
CA ARG A 57 12.17 17.46 2.27
C ARG A 57 13.40 17.95 1.54
N LYS A 58 14.28 17.04 1.12
CA LYS A 58 15.59 17.37 0.53
C LYS A 58 15.79 16.65 -0.80
N TYR A 59 16.33 17.35 -1.77
CA TYR A 59 16.72 16.84 -3.08
C TYR A 59 18.19 17.18 -3.36
N PRO A 60 18.95 16.43 -4.20
CA PRO A 60 18.47 15.25 -4.98
C PRO A 60 18.08 14.06 -4.10
N HIS A 61 17.12 13.26 -4.57
CA HIS A 61 16.59 12.12 -3.83
C HIS A 61 16.19 10.97 -4.76
N THR A 62 16.34 9.74 -4.29
CA THR A 62 15.82 8.53 -4.95
C THR A 62 14.56 8.05 -4.21
N PRO A 63 13.34 8.15 -4.81
CA PRO A 63 12.11 7.63 -4.22
C PRO A 63 12.08 6.10 -4.17
N GLY A 64 10.95 5.54 -3.70
CA GLY A 64 10.69 4.10 -3.63
C GLY A 64 10.63 3.61 -2.18
N ILE A 65 9.41 3.50 -1.63
CA ILE A 65 9.19 3.05 -0.24
C ILE A 65 9.20 1.53 -0.08
N ASP A 66 9.41 0.79 -1.17
CA ASP A 66 9.43 -0.66 -1.24
C ASP A 66 10.70 -1.17 -1.91
N ALA A 67 11.29 -2.23 -1.34
CA ALA A 67 12.37 -2.97 -1.97
C ALA A 67 12.38 -4.43 -1.50
N ALA A 68 12.68 -5.33 -2.43
CA ALA A 68 13.02 -6.71 -2.15
C ALA A 68 14.33 -7.07 -2.86
N GLY A 69 15.24 -7.72 -2.16
CA GLY A 69 16.55 -7.98 -2.71
C GLY A 69 17.40 -8.89 -1.84
N ILE A 70 18.70 -8.87 -2.12
CA ILE A 70 19.70 -9.74 -1.50
C ILE A 70 20.70 -8.87 -0.74
N ILE A 71 21.00 -9.21 0.50
CA ILE A 71 22.02 -8.50 1.29
C ILE A 71 23.40 -8.72 0.68
N GLU A 72 24.06 -7.63 0.30
CA GLU A 72 25.45 -7.61 -0.16
C GLU A 72 26.44 -7.42 0.99
N GLU A 73 26.11 -6.56 1.94
CA GLU A 73 26.94 -6.27 3.09
C GLU A 73 26.08 -5.86 4.29
N THR A 74 26.45 -6.31 5.48
CA THR A 74 25.79 -5.89 6.73
C THR A 74 26.72 -6.07 7.92
N SER A 75 26.59 -5.18 8.91
CA SER A 75 27.20 -5.35 10.24
C SER A 75 26.25 -5.94 11.27
N SER A 76 25.05 -6.34 10.86
CA SER A 76 24.04 -6.98 11.71
C SER A 76 24.52 -8.31 12.26
N LYS A 77 24.11 -8.62 13.49
CA LYS A 77 24.30 -9.97 14.08
C LYS A 77 23.19 -10.95 13.68
N LYS A 78 22.06 -10.45 13.15
CA LYS A 78 20.86 -11.24 12.81
C LYS A 78 20.75 -11.52 11.32
N LEU A 79 21.33 -10.66 10.51
CA LEU A 79 21.31 -10.72 9.05
C LEU A 79 22.70 -11.09 8.53
N LYS A 80 22.78 -11.71 7.36
CA LYS A 80 24.04 -12.07 6.71
C LYS A 80 23.99 -11.80 5.21
N LYS A 81 25.16 -11.63 4.60
CA LYS A 81 25.29 -11.58 3.13
C LYS A 81 24.63 -12.79 2.50
N GLY A 82 23.83 -12.54 1.45
CA GLY A 82 23.07 -13.54 0.72
C GLY A 82 21.66 -13.80 1.26
N ASP A 83 21.27 -13.24 2.41
CA ASP A 83 19.87 -13.32 2.87
C ASP A 83 18.96 -12.58 1.88
N GLU A 84 17.86 -13.22 1.49
CA GLU A 84 16.76 -12.59 0.76
C GLU A 84 15.86 -11.80 1.73
N VAL A 85 15.61 -10.53 1.42
CA VAL A 85 15.00 -9.61 2.36
C VAL A 85 13.96 -8.69 1.70
N ILE A 86 13.07 -8.16 2.54
CA ILE A 86 12.01 -7.19 2.20
C ILE A 86 12.21 -5.97 3.09
N VAL A 87 12.10 -4.77 2.50
CA VAL A 87 12.06 -3.49 3.21
C VAL A 87 10.85 -2.71 2.71
N THR A 88 9.99 -2.27 3.63
CA THR A 88 8.78 -1.51 3.29
C THR A 88 8.53 -0.37 4.28
N GLY A 89 8.30 0.83 3.76
CA GLY A 89 7.96 2.00 4.57
C GLY A 89 9.13 2.56 5.38
N TYR A 90 8.85 2.98 6.60
CA TYR A 90 9.73 3.83 7.40
C TYR A 90 10.09 5.11 6.63
N ASP A 91 11.33 5.59 6.75
CA ASP A 91 11.80 6.77 6.02
C ASP A 91 12.41 6.43 4.64
N MET A 92 12.43 5.15 4.23
CA MET A 92 12.93 4.72 2.94
C MET A 92 12.08 5.32 1.80
N GLY A 93 12.73 5.91 0.79
CA GLY A 93 12.07 6.59 -0.32
C GLY A 93 11.45 7.95 0.02
N MET A 94 11.57 8.40 1.28
CA MET A 94 11.10 9.70 1.75
C MET A 94 12.26 10.69 1.98
N ASN A 95 13.12 10.47 2.97
CA ASN A 95 14.36 11.23 3.18
C ASN A 95 15.60 10.32 3.18
N THR A 96 15.42 9.02 3.19
CA THR A 96 16.44 7.98 2.95
C THR A 96 16.27 7.45 1.54
N SER A 97 17.34 7.33 0.74
CA SER A 97 17.29 6.82 -0.63
C SER A 97 16.55 5.49 -0.71
N GLY A 98 15.60 5.41 -1.64
CA GLY A 98 14.61 4.35 -1.72
C GLY A 98 14.87 3.30 -2.81
N GLY A 99 13.89 2.42 -3.00
CA GLY A 99 13.93 1.24 -3.84
C GLY A 99 13.92 1.49 -5.35
N PHE A 100 13.82 2.75 -5.81
CA PHE A 100 13.95 3.07 -7.23
C PHE A 100 15.42 3.21 -7.67
N GLY A 101 16.24 2.30 -7.17
CA GLY A 101 17.64 2.12 -7.49
C GLY A 101 18.08 0.67 -7.31
N GLU A 102 19.14 0.26 -8.03
CA GLU A 102 19.68 -1.11 -7.97
C GLU A 102 20.26 -1.46 -6.58
N PHE A 103 20.53 -0.47 -5.76
CA PHE A 103 20.98 -0.66 -4.37
C PHE A 103 20.27 0.31 -3.42
N ILE A 104 20.00 -0.18 -2.22
CA ILE A 104 19.61 0.62 -1.06
C ILE A 104 20.55 0.34 0.11
N LYS A 105 20.69 1.31 1.02
CA LYS A 105 21.44 1.13 2.26
C LYS A 105 20.60 1.63 3.44
N VAL A 106 20.12 0.71 4.27
CA VAL A 106 19.10 0.94 5.29
C VAL A 106 19.54 0.44 6.67
N PRO A 107 18.92 0.92 7.77
CA PRO A 107 19.08 0.33 9.10
C PRO A 107 18.58 -1.13 9.11
N GLU A 108 19.28 -2.01 9.84
CA GLU A 108 18.87 -3.42 9.97
C GLU A 108 17.46 -3.59 10.60
N GLU A 109 17.02 -2.62 11.38
CA GLU A 109 15.72 -2.59 12.05
C GLU A 109 14.53 -2.43 11.07
N TRP A 110 14.80 -2.07 9.82
CA TRP A 110 13.79 -1.99 8.76
C TRP A 110 13.69 -3.26 7.92
N VAL A 111 14.62 -4.18 8.10
CA VAL A 111 14.81 -5.34 7.22
C VAL A 111 14.08 -6.55 7.77
N ILE A 112 13.22 -7.14 6.93
CA ILE A 112 12.53 -8.41 7.20
C ILE A 112 13.16 -9.49 6.31
N LYS A 113 13.51 -10.63 6.88
CA LYS A 113 13.86 -11.81 6.09
C LYS A 113 12.62 -12.27 5.32
N LYS A 114 12.78 -12.50 4.04
CA LYS A 114 11.71 -13.03 3.20
C LYS A 114 11.24 -14.39 3.73
N PRO A 115 9.93 -14.62 3.92
CA PRO A 115 9.41 -15.94 4.27
C PRO A 115 9.82 -17.01 3.24
N ASP A 116 10.05 -18.25 3.69
CA ASP A 116 10.59 -19.34 2.84
C ASP A 116 9.69 -19.67 1.63
N ASN A 117 8.37 -19.70 1.81
CA ASN A 117 7.40 -20.03 0.76
C ASN A 117 6.92 -18.81 -0.04
N PHE A 118 7.75 -17.80 -0.16
CA PHE A 118 7.42 -16.52 -0.78
C PHE A 118 8.62 -16.06 -1.64
N SER A 119 8.40 -15.59 -2.85
CA SER A 119 9.48 -15.07 -3.69
C SER A 119 9.68 -13.56 -3.49
N LEU A 120 10.86 -13.05 -3.87
CA LEU A 120 11.11 -11.60 -3.91
C LEU A 120 10.15 -10.90 -4.87
N SER A 121 9.81 -11.54 -5.98
CA SER A 121 8.85 -11.05 -6.96
C SER A 121 7.44 -10.94 -6.36
N GLU A 122 6.94 -12.00 -5.71
CA GLU A 122 5.66 -11.97 -5.01
C GLU A 122 5.62 -10.89 -3.93
N SER A 123 6.72 -10.70 -3.17
CA SER A 123 6.74 -9.69 -2.12
C SER A 123 6.51 -8.27 -2.68
N MET A 124 7.01 -7.95 -3.87
CA MET A 124 6.80 -6.64 -4.50
C MET A 124 5.51 -6.57 -5.31
N ALA A 125 4.85 -7.70 -5.57
CA ALA A 125 3.45 -7.73 -5.98
C ALA A 125 2.54 -7.14 -4.88
N PHE A 126 2.80 -7.48 -3.63
CA PHE A 126 2.15 -6.89 -2.46
C PHE A 126 2.71 -5.49 -2.14
N GLY A 127 4.00 -5.37 -1.89
CA GLY A 127 4.65 -4.13 -1.44
C GLY A 127 3.98 -3.49 -0.22
N THR A 128 4.15 -2.20 -0.06
CA THR A 128 3.47 -1.42 0.99
C THR A 128 1.94 -1.44 0.84
N ALA A 129 1.42 -1.51 -0.39
CA ALA A 129 -0.03 -1.59 -0.61
C ALA A 129 -0.61 -2.88 -0.04
N GLY A 130 0.03 -4.02 -0.30
CA GLY A 130 -0.37 -5.31 0.29
C GLY A 130 -0.18 -5.33 1.80
N LEU A 131 0.96 -4.85 2.30
CA LEU A 131 1.19 -4.74 3.74
C LEU A 131 0.08 -3.93 4.42
N THR A 132 -0.33 -2.80 3.82
CA THR A 132 -1.42 -1.96 4.34
C THR A 132 -2.74 -2.71 4.34
N ALA A 133 -3.10 -3.40 3.25
CA ALA A 133 -4.29 -4.23 3.18
C ALA A 133 -4.29 -5.34 4.24
N GLY A 134 -3.14 -6.01 4.43
CA GLY A 134 -2.96 -7.04 5.45
C GLY A 134 -3.08 -6.50 6.87
N LEU A 135 -2.53 -5.33 7.16
CA LEU A 135 -2.66 -4.66 8.46
C LEU A 135 -4.11 -4.25 8.75
N CYS A 136 -4.83 -3.73 7.73
CA CYS A 136 -6.26 -3.44 7.83
C CYS A 136 -7.05 -4.72 8.17
N LEU A 137 -6.86 -5.76 7.38
CA LEU A 137 -7.53 -7.05 7.58
C LEU A 137 -7.23 -7.64 8.96
N ARG A 138 -5.94 -7.69 9.33
CA ARG A 138 -5.50 -8.16 10.66
C ARG A 138 -6.23 -7.43 11.78
N LYS A 139 -6.34 -6.10 11.68
CA LYS A 139 -6.99 -5.29 12.70
C LYS A 139 -8.48 -5.59 12.81
N LEU A 140 -9.16 -5.78 11.67
CA LEU A 140 -10.58 -6.12 11.63
C LEU A 140 -10.84 -7.53 12.19
N LEU A 141 -10.02 -8.52 11.82
CA LEU A 141 -10.12 -9.88 12.37
C LEU A 141 -9.87 -9.92 13.88
N GLN A 142 -8.89 -9.14 14.37
CA GLN A 142 -8.63 -8.99 15.81
C GLN A 142 -9.79 -8.30 16.57
N HIS A 143 -10.53 -7.43 15.88
CA HIS A 143 -11.75 -6.83 16.45
C HIS A 143 -12.92 -7.83 16.51
N GLY A 144 -12.81 -8.95 15.80
CA GLY A 144 -13.79 -10.03 15.82
C GLY A 144 -14.63 -10.15 14.56
N LEU A 145 -14.31 -9.42 13.47
CA LEU A 145 -15.00 -9.51 12.19
C LEU A 145 -14.92 -10.92 11.61
N LYS A 146 -16.06 -11.47 11.17
CA LYS A 146 -16.19 -12.81 10.58
C LYS A 146 -16.98 -12.77 9.28
N PRO A 147 -16.75 -13.71 8.33
CA PRO A 147 -17.53 -13.78 7.09
C PRO A 147 -19.03 -13.94 7.29
N THR A 148 -19.45 -14.51 8.42
CA THR A 148 -20.87 -14.72 8.77
C THR A 148 -21.58 -13.46 9.28
N ASP A 149 -20.86 -12.35 9.52
CA ASP A 149 -21.43 -11.13 10.08
C ASP A 149 -22.18 -10.30 9.02
N GLY A 150 -22.00 -10.61 7.72
CA GLY A 150 -22.61 -9.93 6.58
C GLY A 150 -21.61 -9.26 5.65
N LYS A 151 -22.13 -8.38 4.79
CA LYS A 151 -21.33 -7.70 3.75
C LYS A 151 -20.24 -6.81 4.36
N VAL A 152 -19.08 -6.81 3.71
CA VAL A 152 -18.01 -5.84 3.97
C VAL A 152 -17.81 -4.95 2.74
N PHE A 153 -17.23 -3.77 2.92
CA PHE A 153 -16.88 -2.90 1.80
C PHE A 153 -15.38 -2.72 1.65
N VAL A 154 -14.96 -2.39 0.42
CA VAL A 154 -13.62 -1.90 0.11
C VAL A 154 -13.74 -0.69 -0.79
N THR A 155 -13.19 0.47 -0.38
CA THR A 155 -13.15 1.69 -1.21
C THR A 155 -11.83 1.82 -1.96
N GLY A 156 -11.85 2.59 -3.07
CA GLY A 156 -10.66 2.73 -3.92
C GLY A 156 -10.17 1.38 -4.45
N VAL A 157 -11.11 0.49 -4.72
CA VAL A 157 -10.87 -0.94 -4.96
C VAL A 157 -10.02 -1.23 -6.21
N THR A 158 -9.94 -0.32 -7.17
CA THR A 158 -9.06 -0.45 -8.36
C THR A 158 -7.62 -0.04 -8.08
N GLY A 159 -7.33 0.60 -6.94
CA GLY A 159 -5.98 0.95 -6.51
C GLY A 159 -5.25 -0.21 -5.82
N GLY A 160 -3.95 -0.04 -5.57
CA GLY A 160 -3.10 -1.11 -5.02
C GLY A 160 -3.58 -1.70 -3.70
N VAL A 161 -3.94 -0.87 -2.71
CA VAL A 161 -4.47 -1.35 -1.42
C VAL A 161 -5.84 -2.00 -1.59
N GLY A 162 -6.73 -1.34 -2.34
CA GLY A 162 -8.11 -1.78 -2.51
C GLY A 162 -8.20 -3.14 -3.21
N ILE A 163 -7.46 -3.35 -4.30
CA ILE A 163 -7.51 -4.60 -5.06
C ILE A 163 -7.02 -5.79 -4.23
N ILE A 164 -5.94 -5.59 -3.45
CA ILE A 164 -5.43 -6.64 -2.56
C ILE A 164 -6.39 -6.88 -1.40
N SER A 165 -7.01 -5.83 -0.84
CA SER A 165 -8.03 -5.97 0.21
C SER A 165 -9.24 -6.78 -0.27
N LEU A 166 -9.73 -6.52 -1.49
CA LEU A 166 -10.79 -7.31 -2.12
C LEU A 166 -10.41 -8.79 -2.21
N MET A 167 -9.23 -9.07 -2.78
CA MET A 167 -8.75 -10.45 -2.94
C MET A 167 -8.57 -11.17 -1.60
N LEU A 168 -8.07 -10.48 -0.57
CA LEU A 168 -7.90 -11.04 0.77
C LEU A 168 -9.24 -11.34 1.44
N PHE A 169 -10.18 -10.41 1.39
CA PHE A 169 -11.53 -10.66 1.91
C PHE A 169 -12.22 -11.82 1.20
N ASN A 170 -12.15 -11.85 -0.14
CA ASN A 170 -12.71 -12.97 -0.92
C ASN A 170 -12.04 -14.30 -0.55
N LYS A 171 -10.71 -14.34 -0.42
CA LYS A 171 -9.96 -15.54 0.02
C LYS A 171 -10.44 -16.09 1.35
N LEU A 172 -10.83 -15.20 2.27
CA LEU A 172 -11.33 -15.56 3.60
C LEU A 172 -12.85 -15.77 3.64
N GLY A 173 -13.54 -15.72 2.49
CA GLY A 173 -14.97 -16.04 2.39
C GLY A 173 -15.91 -14.89 2.75
N PHE A 174 -15.46 -13.65 2.75
CA PHE A 174 -16.30 -12.47 2.95
C PHE A 174 -17.09 -12.12 1.68
N GLU A 175 -18.31 -11.63 1.85
CA GLU A 175 -19.11 -11.01 0.79
C GLU A 175 -18.70 -9.54 0.66
N VAL A 176 -18.06 -9.16 -0.46
CA VAL A 176 -17.42 -7.85 -0.63
C VAL A 176 -18.21 -6.95 -1.57
N THR A 177 -18.61 -5.77 -1.09
CA THR A 177 -19.04 -4.65 -1.93
C THR A 177 -17.82 -3.81 -2.29
N ALA A 178 -17.48 -3.76 -3.56
CA ALA A 178 -16.38 -3.01 -4.12
C ALA A 178 -16.83 -1.60 -4.53
N VAL A 179 -16.20 -0.55 -3.98
CA VAL A 179 -16.53 0.86 -4.27
C VAL A 179 -15.45 1.45 -5.18
N THR A 180 -15.85 1.92 -6.37
CA THR A 180 -14.91 2.47 -7.36
C THR A 180 -15.53 3.63 -8.16
N GLY A 181 -14.71 4.58 -8.61
CA GLY A 181 -15.08 5.55 -9.66
C GLY A 181 -14.74 5.07 -11.07
N LYS A 182 -14.22 3.83 -11.21
CA LYS A 182 -13.83 3.24 -12.50
C LYS A 182 -14.79 2.09 -12.82
N MET A 183 -16.05 2.41 -13.13
CA MET A 183 -17.09 1.41 -13.40
C MET A 183 -16.82 0.56 -14.65
N ASN A 184 -15.97 1.02 -15.56
CA ASN A 184 -15.44 0.21 -16.67
C ASN A 184 -14.62 -1.00 -16.22
N GLU A 185 -14.12 -1.02 -14.97
CA GLU A 185 -13.38 -2.13 -14.39
C GLU A 185 -14.26 -3.13 -13.61
N LYS A 186 -15.59 -3.00 -13.70
CA LYS A 186 -16.54 -3.82 -12.94
C LYS A 186 -16.31 -5.32 -13.14
N ASP A 187 -16.12 -5.75 -14.38
CA ASP A 187 -15.95 -7.18 -14.71
C ASP A 187 -14.66 -7.74 -14.09
N LEU A 188 -13.58 -6.97 -14.11
CA LEU A 188 -12.33 -7.30 -13.41
C LEU A 188 -12.56 -7.48 -11.92
N LEU A 189 -13.29 -6.56 -11.28
CA LEU A 189 -13.54 -6.60 -9.83
C LEU A 189 -14.40 -7.82 -9.45
N ILE A 190 -15.37 -8.19 -10.27
CA ILE A 190 -16.17 -9.42 -10.08
C ILE A 190 -15.28 -10.66 -10.22
N ASP A 191 -14.40 -10.74 -11.25
CA ASP A 191 -13.47 -11.89 -11.40
C ASP A 191 -12.49 -12.01 -10.21
N LEU A 192 -12.16 -10.90 -9.56
CA LEU A 192 -11.33 -10.85 -8.35
C LEU A 192 -12.08 -11.16 -7.06
N GLY A 193 -13.40 -11.34 -7.12
CA GLY A 193 -14.22 -11.79 -6.02
C GLY A 193 -15.14 -10.75 -5.38
N ALA A 194 -15.40 -9.62 -6.03
CA ALA A 194 -16.44 -8.71 -5.58
C ALA A 194 -17.82 -9.36 -5.78
N ALA A 195 -18.63 -9.37 -4.73
CA ALA A 195 -20.04 -9.80 -4.82
C ALA A 195 -20.92 -8.70 -5.43
N GLU A 196 -20.52 -7.45 -5.23
CA GLU A 196 -21.22 -6.28 -5.73
C GLU A 196 -20.21 -5.16 -6.05
N VAL A 197 -20.46 -4.38 -7.10
CA VAL A 197 -19.65 -3.20 -7.45
C VAL A 197 -20.58 -2.00 -7.53
N ILE A 198 -20.28 -0.96 -6.76
CA ILE A 198 -21.05 0.30 -6.73
C ILE A 198 -20.17 1.46 -7.15
N ASP A 199 -20.79 2.48 -7.74
CA ASP A 199 -20.10 3.70 -8.11
C ASP A 199 -19.82 4.53 -6.84
N ARG A 200 -18.60 5.04 -6.71
CA ARG A 200 -18.23 5.91 -5.59
C ARG A 200 -19.12 7.16 -5.50
N ASP A 201 -19.63 7.65 -6.64
CA ASP A 201 -20.44 8.85 -6.70
C ASP A 201 -21.77 8.68 -5.96
N GLU A 202 -22.25 7.44 -5.75
CA GLU A 202 -23.39 7.13 -4.88
C GLU A 202 -23.10 7.43 -3.39
N LEU A 203 -21.83 7.43 -2.99
CA LEU A 203 -21.36 7.68 -1.63
C LEU A 203 -20.63 9.03 -1.46
N ASP A 204 -20.25 9.68 -2.57
CA ASP A 204 -19.59 11.00 -2.55
C ASP A 204 -20.62 12.14 -2.52
N VAL A 205 -21.55 12.02 -1.62
CA VAL A 205 -22.67 12.97 -1.42
C VAL A 205 -22.64 13.53 0.00
N ASP A 206 -23.32 14.65 0.20
CA ASP A 206 -23.46 15.25 1.52
C ASP A 206 -24.23 14.30 2.46
N LEU A 207 -23.80 14.23 3.72
CA LEU A 207 -24.36 13.33 4.70
C LEU A 207 -25.83 13.71 4.99
N MET A 208 -26.76 12.85 4.56
CA MET A 208 -28.20 13.10 4.73
C MET A 208 -28.73 12.79 6.13
N SER A 209 -28.07 11.87 6.84
CA SER A 209 -28.46 11.45 8.19
C SER A 209 -27.24 10.90 8.95
N PRO A 210 -27.09 11.23 10.23
CA PRO A 210 -26.00 10.71 11.07
C PRO A 210 -26.10 9.20 11.34
N LEU A 211 -27.26 8.57 11.11
CA LEU A 211 -27.49 7.14 11.15
C LEU A 211 -28.35 6.73 9.97
N GLN A 212 -27.80 5.91 9.10
CA GLN A 212 -28.50 5.32 7.96
C GLN A 212 -28.86 3.85 8.25
N LYS A 213 -29.63 3.22 7.37
CA LYS A 213 -29.88 1.77 7.46
C LYS A 213 -28.55 1.02 7.50
N PRO A 214 -28.31 0.14 8.47
CA PRO A 214 -27.09 -0.65 8.52
C PRO A 214 -27.05 -1.64 7.35
N ILE A 215 -25.95 -1.62 6.59
CA ILE A 215 -25.73 -2.45 5.41
C ILE A 215 -24.48 -3.30 5.61
N TYR A 216 -23.40 -2.69 6.15
CA TYR A 216 -22.07 -3.31 6.21
C TYR A 216 -21.70 -3.76 7.62
N SER A 217 -21.08 -4.92 7.74
CA SER A 217 -20.51 -5.45 8.98
C SER A 217 -19.09 -4.94 9.25
N GLY A 218 -18.53 -4.16 8.35
CA GLY A 218 -17.21 -3.55 8.42
C GLY A 218 -16.62 -3.30 7.05
N GLY A 219 -15.36 -2.85 7.00
CA GLY A 219 -14.70 -2.65 5.71
C GLY A 219 -13.33 -1.99 5.81
N ILE A 220 -12.71 -1.86 4.64
CA ILE A 220 -11.43 -1.18 4.45
C ILE A 220 -11.65 0.06 3.58
N ASP A 221 -11.24 1.21 4.11
CA ASP A 221 -11.29 2.47 3.39
C ASP A 221 -9.89 2.96 3.00
N ALA A 222 -9.69 3.14 1.69
CA ALA A 222 -8.48 3.71 1.11
C ALA A 222 -8.71 5.09 0.45
N VAL A 223 -9.86 5.74 0.72
CA VAL A 223 -10.28 6.97 0.05
C VAL A 223 -10.46 8.15 1.01
N GLY A 224 -11.12 7.94 2.15
CA GLY A 224 -11.45 9.01 3.09
C GLY A 224 -12.62 9.88 2.67
N GLY A 225 -12.70 11.10 3.22
CA GLY A 225 -13.66 12.12 2.83
C GLY A 225 -15.12 11.74 3.05
N LYS A 226 -16.01 12.26 2.18
CA LYS A 226 -17.46 12.02 2.23
C LYS A 226 -17.82 10.54 2.11
N ILE A 227 -17.09 9.79 1.29
CA ILE A 227 -17.30 8.35 1.10
C ILE A 227 -17.18 7.62 2.42
N LEU A 228 -16.09 7.84 3.16
CA LEU A 228 -15.89 7.24 4.47
C LEU A 228 -16.97 7.69 5.46
N SER A 229 -17.36 8.97 5.43
CA SER A 229 -18.43 9.52 6.31
C SER A 229 -19.76 8.78 6.10
N ASN A 230 -20.17 8.56 4.85
CA ASN A 230 -21.40 7.83 4.51
C ASN A 230 -21.31 6.34 4.89
N LEU A 231 -20.16 5.69 4.70
CA LEU A 231 -19.94 4.30 5.10
C LEU A 231 -19.97 4.12 6.63
N ILE A 232 -19.45 5.07 7.40
CA ILE A 232 -19.57 5.08 8.87
C ILE A 232 -21.04 5.06 9.28
N CYS A 233 -21.89 5.89 8.64
CA CYS A 233 -23.30 5.99 8.99
C CYS A 233 -24.13 4.77 8.58
N SER A 234 -23.68 3.99 7.58
CA SER A 234 -24.33 2.77 7.08
C SER A 234 -23.71 1.46 7.60
N THR A 235 -22.78 1.54 8.54
CA THR A 235 -22.15 0.37 9.15
C THR A 235 -22.90 -0.11 10.38
N SER A 236 -22.94 -1.43 10.59
CA SER A 236 -23.74 -2.15 11.59
C SER A 236 -23.20 -1.97 13.02
N GLN A 237 -23.98 -2.48 13.99
CA GLN A 237 -23.58 -2.47 15.41
C GLN A 237 -22.33 -3.31 15.67
N ARG A 238 -21.43 -2.79 16.53
CA ARG A 238 -20.18 -3.44 16.98
C ARG A 238 -19.22 -3.77 15.84
N ALA A 239 -19.43 -3.16 14.69
CA ALA A 239 -18.56 -3.32 13.54
C ALA A 239 -17.31 -2.45 13.63
N ALA A 240 -16.39 -2.63 12.70
CA ALA A 240 -15.19 -1.81 12.60
C ALA A 240 -14.86 -1.47 11.15
N ILE A 241 -14.27 -0.30 10.97
CA ILE A 241 -13.70 0.17 9.70
C ILE A 241 -12.21 0.41 9.91
N ALA A 242 -11.39 -0.11 9.00
CA ALA A 242 -9.97 0.22 8.93
C ALA A 242 -9.76 1.25 7.81
N CYS A 243 -9.24 2.44 8.13
CA CYS A 243 -8.96 3.50 7.16
C CYS A 243 -7.46 3.72 7.01
N CYS A 244 -7.00 3.86 5.75
CA CYS A 244 -5.59 4.02 5.41
C CYS A 244 -5.34 5.00 4.27
N GLY A 245 -6.37 5.61 3.68
CA GLY A 245 -6.26 6.52 2.56
C GLY A 245 -6.97 7.85 2.79
N MET A 246 -6.60 8.85 1.96
CA MET A 246 -7.13 10.22 2.04
C MET A 246 -7.25 10.90 0.66
N VAL A 247 -7.27 10.12 -0.42
CA VAL A 247 -7.30 10.67 -1.79
C VAL A 247 -8.63 11.35 -2.13
N GLY A 248 -9.73 11.00 -1.45
CA GLY A 248 -11.05 11.63 -1.57
C GLY A 248 -11.26 12.83 -0.65
N GLY A 249 -10.31 13.12 0.25
CA GLY A 249 -10.37 14.26 1.16
C GLY A 249 -9.74 13.99 2.51
N LEU A 250 -9.29 15.07 3.17
CA LEU A 250 -8.64 15.01 4.49
C LEU A 250 -9.65 15.13 5.64
N SER A 251 -10.81 15.70 5.37
CA SER A 251 -11.84 15.93 6.39
C SER A 251 -12.71 14.70 6.54
N LEU A 252 -13.07 14.39 7.78
CA LEU A 252 -14.06 13.38 8.14
C LEU A 252 -15.27 14.10 8.75
N ASP A 253 -16.31 14.29 7.96
CA ASP A 253 -17.55 14.92 8.41
C ASP A 253 -18.54 13.83 8.87
N THR A 254 -18.61 13.63 10.17
CA THR A 254 -19.47 12.61 10.79
C THR A 254 -19.94 13.07 12.16
N SER A 255 -20.96 12.40 12.71
CA SER A 255 -21.44 12.62 14.07
C SER A 255 -20.90 11.57 15.03
N ILE A 256 -21.09 11.79 16.34
CA ILE A 256 -20.75 10.81 17.38
C ILE A 256 -21.74 9.62 17.42
N PHE A 257 -22.91 9.72 16.79
CA PHE A 257 -23.97 8.71 16.89
C PHE A 257 -23.54 7.29 16.45
N PRO A 258 -22.87 7.07 15.29
CA PRO A 258 -22.42 5.74 14.93
C PRO A 258 -21.53 5.11 16.00
N PHE A 259 -20.69 5.90 16.65
CA PHE A 259 -19.74 5.42 17.67
C PHE A 259 -20.46 5.04 18.96
N ILE A 260 -21.33 5.89 19.52
CA ILE A 260 -21.98 5.62 20.81
C ILE A 260 -23.23 4.74 20.69
N LEU A 261 -24.03 4.88 19.61
CA LEU A 261 -25.29 4.14 19.48
C LEU A 261 -25.12 2.77 18.80
N ARG A 262 -24.07 2.62 18.00
CA ARG A 262 -23.73 1.33 17.36
C ARG A 262 -22.46 0.69 17.91
N GLY A 263 -21.70 1.40 18.73
CA GLY A 263 -20.40 0.90 19.22
C GLY A 263 -19.42 0.67 18.07
N LEU A 264 -19.52 1.46 16.98
CA LEU A 264 -18.64 1.38 15.84
C LEU A 264 -17.21 1.75 16.23
N SER A 265 -16.23 1.05 15.67
CA SER A 265 -14.81 1.39 15.80
C SER A 265 -14.24 1.86 14.45
N LEU A 266 -13.49 2.96 14.47
CA LEU A 266 -12.71 3.43 13.32
C LEU A 266 -11.23 3.29 13.65
N PHE A 267 -10.50 2.50 12.86
CA PHE A 267 -9.08 2.24 13.06
C PHE A 267 -8.25 2.93 11.98
N GLY A 268 -7.40 3.88 12.34
CA GLY A 268 -6.34 4.38 11.47
C GLY A 268 -5.24 3.32 11.33
N ILE A 269 -4.79 3.08 10.10
CA ILE A 269 -3.74 2.11 9.80
C ILE A 269 -2.53 2.84 9.21
N ASP A 270 -1.47 2.92 10.00
CA ASP A 270 -0.16 3.39 9.57
C ASP A 270 0.74 2.20 9.25
N SER A 271 0.93 1.91 7.97
CA SER A 271 1.80 0.82 7.52
C SER A 271 3.27 1.21 7.51
N ALA A 272 3.58 2.52 7.38
CA ALA A 272 4.96 2.99 7.30
C ALA A 272 5.71 2.76 8.61
N GLU A 273 5.13 3.22 9.74
CA GLU A 273 5.74 3.17 11.07
C GLU A 273 5.28 1.97 11.92
N SER A 274 4.58 1.01 11.32
CA SER A 274 4.21 -0.22 12.01
C SER A 274 5.43 -0.95 12.55
N LEU A 275 5.31 -1.53 13.75
CA LEU A 275 6.38 -2.31 14.37
C LEU A 275 6.85 -3.44 13.46
N LEU A 276 8.16 -3.67 13.37
CA LEU A 276 8.75 -4.70 12.51
C LEU A 276 8.11 -6.09 12.75
N LYS A 277 7.87 -6.46 14.03
CA LYS A 277 7.21 -7.71 14.38
C LYS A 277 5.80 -7.85 13.77
N VAL A 278 5.06 -6.74 13.69
CA VAL A 278 3.70 -6.74 13.12
C VAL A 278 3.75 -6.85 11.59
N LYS A 279 4.70 -6.17 10.96
CA LYS A 279 4.97 -6.32 9.53
C LYS A 279 5.37 -7.76 9.19
N ASP A 280 6.30 -8.34 9.96
CA ASP A 280 6.76 -9.72 9.80
C ASP A 280 5.61 -10.74 9.91
N GLU A 281 4.70 -10.57 10.89
CA GLU A 281 3.48 -11.40 11.01
C GLU A 281 2.61 -11.33 9.74
N VAL A 282 2.42 -10.14 9.16
CA VAL A 282 1.63 -9.98 7.93
C VAL A 282 2.32 -10.65 6.74
N TRP A 283 3.64 -10.49 6.59
CA TRP A 283 4.41 -11.15 5.52
C TRP A 283 4.36 -12.68 5.63
N ASN A 284 4.42 -13.23 6.85
CA ASN A 284 4.27 -14.67 7.08
C ASN A 284 2.85 -15.15 6.73
N ASN A 285 1.81 -14.35 7.01
CA ASN A 285 0.45 -14.68 6.59
C ASN A 285 0.30 -14.71 5.06
N PHE A 286 0.94 -13.79 4.31
CA PHE A 286 0.92 -13.80 2.85
C PHE A 286 1.62 -15.02 2.25
N SER A 287 2.58 -15.59 2.95
CA SER A 287 3.24 -16.85 2.53
C SER A 287 2.47 -18.11 2.92
N SER A 288 1.36 -17.97 3.67
CA SER A 288 0.57 -19.08 4.22
C SER A 288 -0.94 -18.88 4.01
N ASP A 289 -1.68 -18.57 5.06
CA ASP A 289 -3.15 -18.55 5.06
C ASP A 289 -3.77 -17.48 4.15
N TRP A 290 -3.03 -16.36 3.93
CA TRP A 290 -3.47 -15.26 3.06
C TRP A 290 -2.80 -15.28 1.69
N LYS A 291 -2.24 -16.41 1.28
CA LYS A 291 -1.59 -16.54 -0.03
C LYS A 291 -2.60 -16.33 -1.16
N LEU A 292 -2.29 -15.41 -2.07
CA LEU A 292 -3.11 -15.04 -3.22
C LEU A 292 -2.51 -15.64 -4.50
N GLU A 293 -3.09 -16.72 -5.00
CA GLU A 293 -2.60 -17.43 -6.19
C GLU A 293 -2.71 -16.62 -7.49
N LYS A 294 -3.60 -15.62 -7.52
CA LYS A 294 -3.86 -14.79 -8.70
C LYS A 294 -3.27 -13.38 -8.59
N ILE A 295 -2.36 -13.13 -7.65
CA ILE A 295 -1.84 -11.78 -7.40
C ILE A 295 -1.19 -11.18 -8.66
N ASP A 296 -0.47 -11.98 -9.44
CA ASP A 296 0.24 -11.52 -10.65
C ASP A 296 -0.68 -11.05 -11.79
N ARG A 297 -1.98 -11.39 -11.79
CA ARG A 297 -2.93 -10.94 -12.82
C ARG A 297 -3.14 -9.43 -12.86
N ASN A 298 -2.83 -8.74 -11.76
CA ASN A 298 -3.08 -7.31 -11.59
C ASN A 298 -1.78 -6.52 -11.46
N ILE A 299 -0.68 -7.08 -11.96
CA ILE A 299 0.64 -6.48 -11.87
C ILE A 299 1.17 -6.18 -13.27
N LYS A 300 1.68 -4.98 -13.42
CA LYS A 300 2.47 -4.58 -14.57
C LYS A 300 3.94 -4.57 -14.16
N ASP A 301 4.74 -5.43 -14.77
CA ASP A 301 6.19 -5.40 -14.64
C ASP A 301 6.76 -4.33 -15.56
N ILE A 302 7.69 -3.53 -15.04
CA ILE A 302 8.39 -2.48 -15.75
C ILE A 302 9.88 -2.48 -15.42
N SER A 303 10.67 -1.94 -16.32
CA SER A 303 12.06 -1.56 -16.07
C SER A 303 12.14 -0.22 -15.30
N LEU A 304 13.33 0.08 -14.78
CA LEU A 304 13.61 1.38 -14.16
C LEU A 304 13.39 2.55 -15.15
N ASP A 305 13.67 2.34 -16.45
CA ASP A 305 13.53 3.38 -17.48
C ASP A 305 12.07 3.74 -17.80
N GLU A 306 11.13 2.84 -17.56
CA GLU A 306 9.69 3.07 -17.76
C GLU A 306 9.02 3.74 -16.55
N LEU A 307 9.70 3.77 -15.40
CA LEU A 307 9.14 4.23 -14.13
C LEU A 307 8.63 5.69 -14.17
N PRO A 308 9.28 6.68 -14.82
CA PRO A 308 8.74 8.04 -14.89
C PRO A 308 7.33 8.12 -15.49
N ILE A 309 7.04 7.32 -16.52
CA ILE A 309 5.72 7.28 -17.17
C ILE A 309 4.66 6.74 -16.21
N GLU A 310 4.98 5.73 -15.41
CA GLU A 310 4.04 5.15 -14.45
C GLU A 310 3.83 6.06 -13.22
N ILE A 311 4.84 6.87 -12.86
CA ILE A 311 4.70 7.93 -11.84
C ILE A 311 3.66 8.97 -12.28
N ASP A 312 3.69 9.42 -13.53
CA ASP A 312 2.71 10.36 -14.05
C ASP A 312 1.30 9.76 -14.04
N LYS A 313 1.14 8.51 -14.49
CA LYS A 313 -0.16 7.81 -14.48
C LYS A 313 -0.78 7.67 -13.09
N ILE A 314 0.01 7.35 -12.07
CA ILE A 314 -0.54 7.21 -10.71
C ILE A 314 -0.94 8.57 -10.14
N LEU A 315 -0.22 9.64 -10.44
CA LEU A 315 -0.59 11.01 -10.05
C LEU A 315 -1.89 11.47 -10.68
N GLU A 316 -2.15 11.08 -11.94
CA GLU A 316 -3.40 11.33 -12.65
C GLU A 316 -4.57 10.44 -12.20
N GLY A 317 -4.31 9.48 -11.30
CA GLY A 317 -5.33 8.52 -10.86
C GLY A 317 -5.68 7.44 -11.90
N ASN A 318 -4.88 7.30 -12.97
CA ASN A 318 -5.14 6.39 -14.09
C ASN A 318 -4.58 4.97 -13.88
N GLN A 319 -3.82 4.74 -12.82
CA GLN A 319 -3.28 3.41 -12.51
C GLN A 319 -4.39 2.47 -12.04
N ILE A 320 -4.33 1.21 -12.52
CA ILE A 320 -5.14 0.07 -12.05
C ILE A 320 -4.19 -1.01 -11.55
N GLY A 321 -4.50 -1.63 -10.42
CA GLY A 321 -3.67 -2.69 -9.83
C GLY A 321 -2.32 -2.19 -9.33
N ARG A 322 -1.27 -2.97 -9.61
CA ARG A 322 0.09 -2.75 -9.11
C ARG A 322 1.09 -2.58 -10.24
N VAL A 323 2.11 -1.77 -10.00
CA VAL A 323 3.31 -1.68 -10.85
C VAL A 323 4.50 -2.18 -10.06
N ARG A 324 5.22 -3.17 -10.60
CA ARG A 324 6.43 -3.76 -10.04
C ARG A 324 7.62 -3.39 -10.91
N VAL A 325 8.65 -2.80 -10.29
CA VAL A 325 9.92 -2.49 -10.95
C VAL A 325 10.83 -3.70 -10.83
N VAL A 326 11.37 -4.16 -11.97
CA VAL A 326 12.23 -5.33 -12.06
C VAL A 326 13.66 -4.90 -12.35
N TYR A 327 14.62 -5.42 -11.59
CA TYR A 327 16.06 -5.21 -11.75
C TYR A 327 16.75 -6.52 -12.15
N ASP A 328 17.81 -6.43 -12.94
CA ASP A 328 18.64 -7.55 -13.41
C ASP A 328 19.47 -8.23 -12.30
#